data_d6275baa0f8bcf9e775eb3bad367446e
#
_entry.id   d6275baa0f8bcf9e775eb3bad367446e
#
_cell.length_a   1.000
_cell.length_b   1.000
_cell.length_c   1.000
_cell.angle_alpha   90.00
_cell.angle_beta   90.00
_cell.angle_gamma   90.00
#
_symmetry.space_group_name_H-M   'P 1'
#
loop_
_entity.id
_entity.type
_entity.pdbx_description
1 polymer ?
#
loop_
_entity_poly.entity_id
_entity_poly.type
_entity_poly.pdbx_seq_one_letter_code
_entity_poly.pdbx_strand_id
1 'polypeptide(L)'
;MKKLITALLALSLLGITPASAHQPVDLLNSDTTPSAGPLLVDGTVSFAVRASFTKAGQKKAFRAALTEGDQLDVQYLIIDKKPENKLKNSKLPLLVITSPSGKKTTMKFTERTEFLETHSRTMYLYLSRISEVAEPGIYSFMITARTKSAITLGVGAREVPGEVLRGQ
;
A
#
# COMPACT_ATOMS: atom_id res chain seq x y z
N MET A 1 -55.97 -5.81 10.82
CA MET A 1 -54.97 -4.84 10.37
C MET A 1 -53.69 -4.78 11.24
N LYS A 2 -53.28 -5.89 11.92
CA LYS A 2 -52.09 -5.94 12.81
C LYS A 2 -50.94 -6.87 12.32
N LYS A 3 -51.04 -7.39 11.09
CA LYS A 3 -50.03 -8.35 10.56
C LYS A 3 -49.17 -7.83 9.41
N LEU A 4 -49.32 -6.56 9.00
CA LEU A 4 -48.54 -5.98 7.90
C LEU A 4 -47.31 -5.12 8.38
N ILE A 5 -47.20 -4.83 9.67
CA ILE A 5 -46.11 -3.95 10.18
C ILE A 5 -44.86 -4.73 10.52
N THR A 6 -44.96 -6.05 10.73
CA THR A 6 -43.79 -6.87 11.15
C THR A 6 -42.88 -7.29 9.98
N ALA A 7 -43.33 -7.19 8.74
CA ALA A 7 -42.54 -7.59 7.57
C ALA A 7 -41.58 -6.51 7.04
N LEU A 8 -41.77 -5.23 7.45
CA LEU A 8 -40.96 -4.12 6.95
C LEU A 8 -39.69 -3.86 7.78
N LEU A 9 -39.58 -4.48 8.97
CA LEU A 9 -38.45 -4.27 9.86
C LEU A 9 -37.32 -5.30 9.68
N ALA A 10 -37.57 -6.37 8.89
CA ALA A 10 -36.60 -7.43 8.64
C ALA A 10 -35.69 -7.21 7.42
N LEU A 11 -35.94 -6.13 6.62
CA LEU A 11 -35.20 -5.87 5.38
C LEU A 11 -34.08 -4.84 5.52
N SER A 12 -33.86 -4.28 6.72
CA SER A 12 -32.84 -3.25 6.98
C SER A 12 -31.54 -3.80 7.56
N LEU A 13 -31.35 -5.11 7.62
CA LEU A 13 -30.09 -5.78 8.08
C LEU A 13 -29.26 -6.31 6.92
N LEU A 14 -29.42 -5.76 5.71
CA LEU A 14 -28.46 -6.00 4.61
C LEU A 14 -27.21 -5.21 4.92
N GLY A 15 -26.19 -5.96 5.31
CA GLY A 15 -24.89 -5.56 5.80
C GLY A 15 -24.33 -4.29 5.19
N ILE A 16 -24.15 -3.28 6.00
CA ILE A 16 -23.17 -2.23 5.77
C ILE A 16 -21.81 -2.94 5.95
N THR A 17 -21.23 -3.46 4.87
CA THR A 17 -19.82 -3.81 4.88
C THR A 17 -19.06 -2.50 5.14
N PRO A 18 -18.24 -2.41 6.21
CA PRO A 18 -17.42 -1.23 6.38
C PRO A 18 -16.56 -1.10 5.12
N ALA A 19 -16.65 0.03 4.43
CA ALA A 19 -15.71 0.39 3.38
C ALA A 19 -14.34 0.49 4.05
N SER A 20 -13.50 -0.54 3.86
CA SER A 20 -12.13 -0.52 4.36
C SER A 20 -11.32 0.32 3.37
N ALA A 21 -10.98 1.53 3.74
CA ALA A 21 -10.31 2.48 2.86
C ALA A 21 -8.99 1.94 2.26
N HIS A 22 -8.23 1.10 2.96
CA HIS A 22 -7.03 0.44 2.46
C HIS A 22 -6.84 -0.89 3.20
N GLN A 23 -6.65 -1.97 2.46
CA GLN A 23 -6.33 -3.26 3.08
C GLN A 23 -4.88 -3.26 3.59
N PRO A 24 -4.63 -3.44 4.90
CA PRO A 24 -3.28 -3.42 5.44
C PRO A 24 -2.49 -4.67 5.08
N VAL A 25 -1.22 -4.50 4.70
CA VAL A 25 -0.25 -5.56 4.44
C VAL A 25 1.05 -5.22 5.15
N ASP A 26 1.36 -5.90 6.24
CA ASP A 26 2.60 -5.68 6.97
C ASP A 26 3.73 -6.55 6.38
N LEU A 27 4.84 -5.93 5.96
CA LEU A 27 6.01 -6.64 5.48
C LEU A 27 6.83 -7.19 6.66
N LEU A 28 7.08 -8.49 6.63
CA LEU A 28 7.84 -9.22 7.64
C LEU A 28 9.35 -9.01 7.46
N ASN A 29 10.14 -9.40 8.46
CA ASN A 29 11.60 -9.35 8.36
C ASN A 29 12.15 -10.42 7.39
N SER A 30 11.38 -11.45 7.09
CA SER A 30 11.67 -12.48 6.09
C SER A 30 11.44 -12.02 4.65
N ASP A 31 10.64 -10.98 4.42
CA ASP A 31 10.26 -10.48 3.09
C ASP A 31 11.43 -9.69 2.43
N THR A 32 12.61 -10.27 2.37
CA THR A 32 13.86 -9.58 1.97
C THR A 32 14.08 -9.51 0.46
N THR A 33 13.32 -10.29 -0.32
CA THR A 33 13.32 -10.31 -1.79
C THR A 33 11.90 -10.28 -2.32
N PRO A 34 11.68 -9.90 -3.59
CA PRO A 34 10.33 -9.94 -4.18
C PRO A 34 9.67 -11.32 -4.11
N SER A 35 10.44 -12.39 -4.32
CA SER A 35 9.93 -13.78 -4.25
C SER A 35 9.62 -14.24 -2.82
N ALA A 36 10.35 -13.74 -1.81
CA ALA A 36 10.08 -14.04 -0.41
C ALA A 36 8.93 -13.21 0.17
N GLY A 37 8.69 -12.03 -0.39
CA GLY A 37 7.63 -11.13 0.04
C GLY A 37 6.26 -11.51 -0.51
N PRO A 38 5.19 -10.87 0.00
CA PRO A 38 3.84 -11.13 -0.45
C PRO A 38 3.62 -10.73 -1.91
N LEU A 39 2.65 -11.39 -2.55
CA LEU A 39 2.08 -11.01 -3.84
C LEU A 39 0.68 -10.42 -3.61
N LEU A 40 0.48 -9.19 -4.02
CA LEU A 40 -0.83 -8.58 -4.19
C LEU A 40 -1.40 -9.12 -5.52
N VAL A 41 -2.41 -9.99 -5.44
CA VAL A 41 -2.94 -10.75 -6.61
C VAL A 41 -3.56 -9.82 -7.65
N ASP A 42 -4.15 -8.73 -7.18
CA ASP A 42 -4.66 -7.63 -8.02
C ASP A 42 -4.11 -6.30 -7.49
N GLY A 43 -3.10 -5.76 -8.17
CA GLY A 43 -2.43 -4.51 -7.80
C GLY A 43 -3.28 -3.25 -7.98
N THR A 44 -4.49 -3.35 -8.55
CA THR A 44 -5.44 -2.23 -8.65
C THR A 44 -6.25 -2.05 -7.36
N VAL A 45 -6.33 -3.09 -6.52
CA VAL A 45 -7.00 -3.03 -5.21
C VAL A 45 -6.18 -2.15 -4.27
N SER A 46 -6.88 -1.39 -3.44
CA SER A 46 -6.29 -0.45 -2.50
C SER A 46 -5.64 -1.14 -1.30
N PHE A 47 -4.31 -1.23 -1.30
CA PHE A 47 -3.50 -1.79 -0.21
C PHE A 47 -2.67 -0.71 0.49
N ALA A 48 -2.57 -0.80 1.82
CA ALA A 48 -1.60 -0.07 2.63
C ALA A 48 -0.47 -1.02 3.02
N VAL A 49 0.60 -1.06 2.23
CA VAL A 49 1.79 -1.90 2.49
C VAL A 49 2.71 -1.19 3.46
N ARG A 50 2.87 -1.74 4.67
CA ARG A 50 3.64 -1.14 5.76
C ARG A 50 4.99 -1.82 5.90
N ALA A 51 6.04 -1.02 6.05
CA ALA A 51 7.39 -1.51 6.26
C ALA A 51 8.09 -0.75 7.39
N SER A 52 8.60 -1.48 8.38
CA SER A 52 9.39 -0.93 9.49
C SER A 52 10.81 -1.49 9.45
N PHE A 53 11.78 -0.64 9.72
CA PHE A 53 13.20 -0.94 9.68
C PHE A 53 13.88 -0.49 10.98
N THR A 54 14.79 -1.32 11.50
CA THR A 54 15.54 -1.03 12.72
C THR A 54 16.91 -0.44 12.45
N LYS A 55 17.45 -0.62 11.24
CA LYS A 55 18.78 -0.12 10.84
C LYS A 55 18.91 0.07 9.33
N ALA A 56 19.90 0.86 8.93
CA ALA A 56 20.27 1.00 7.52
C ALA A 56 20.66 -0.34 6.90
N GLY A 57 20.43 -0.48 5.59
CA GLY A 57 20.75 -1.67 4.79
C GLY A 57 19.72 -2.80 4.87
N GLN A 58 18.77 -2.78 5.80
CA GLN A 58 17.67 -3.74 5.78
C GLN A 58 16.84 -3.59 4.52
N LYS A 59 16.40 -4.73 3.97
CA LYS A 59 15.56 -4.78 2.77
C LYS A 59 14.23 -5.42 3.10
N LYS A 60 13.17 -4.90 2.49
CA LYS A 60 11.86 -5.54 2.43
C LYS A 60 11.32 -5.41 1.01
N ALA A 61 10.57 -6.40 0.57
CA ALA A 61 10.09 -6.43 -0.78
C ALA A 61 8.70 -7.10 -0.87
N PHE A 62 7.99 -6.82 -1.95
CA PHE A 62 6.73 -7.45 -2.30
C PHE A 62 6.51 -7.40 -3.81
N ARG A 63 5.45 -8.01 -4.28
CA ARG A 63 5.03 -8.02 -5.68
C ARG A 63 3.58 -7.58 -5.82
N ALA A 64 3.22 -7.06 -7.00
CA ALA A 64 1.84 -6.80 -7.37
C ALA A 64 1.62 -7.22 -8.82
N ALA A 65 0.53 -7.94 -9.09
CA ALA A 65 0.14 -8.32 -10.44
C ALA A 65 -0.81 -7.27 -11.03
N LEU A 66 -0.58 -6.90 -12.28
CA LEU A 66 -1.41 -5.98 -13.05
C LEU A 66 -1.69 -6.59 -14.42
N THR A 67 -2.85 -6.29 -15.00
CA THR A 67 -3.26 -6.76 -16.32
C THR A 67 -3.25 -5.62 -17.34
N GLU A 68 -3.49 -5.93 -18.60
CA GLU A 68 -3.56 -4.92 -19.65
C GLU A 68 -4.67 -3.90 -19.38
N GLY A 69 -4.33 -2.62 -19.48
CA GLY A 69 -5.25 -1.50 -19.22
C GLY A 69 -5.34 -1.06 -17.77
N ASP A 70 -4.74 -1.80 -16.84
CA ASP A 70 -4.67 -1.39 -15.44
C ASP A 70 -3.80 -0.15 -15.23
N GLN A 71 -4.04 0.56 -14.12
CA GLN A 71 -3.18 1.64 -13.65
C GLN A 71 -2.22 1.11 -12.58
N LEU A 72 -0.94 1.46 -12.70
CA LEU A 72 0.02 1.35 -11.61
C LEU A 72 -0.09 2.61 -10.76
N ASP A 73 -0.84 2.52 -9.66
CA ASP A 73 -0.95 3.59 -8.68
C ASP A 73 -0.07 3.25 -7.47
N VAL A 74 0.92 4.10 -7.20
CA VAL A 74 1.82 3.94 -6.05
C VAL A 74 2.00 5.27 -5.33
N GLN A 75 1.78 5.24 -4.04
CA GLN A 75 1.92 6.39 -3.15
C GLN A 75 2.94 6.05 -2.06
N TYR A 76 3.88 6.95 -1.80
CA TYR A 76 4.85 6.80 -0.72
C TYR A 76 4.49 7.77 0.41
N LEU A 77 4.22 7.22 1.59
CA LEU A 77 3.79 7.97 2.77
C LEU A 77 4.68 7.68 3.97
N ILE A 78 4.81 8.68 4.83
CA ILE A 78 5.30 8.51 6.20
C ILE A 78 4.24 9.04 7.17
N ILE A 79 4.22 8.51 8.39
CA ILE A 79 3.38 9.10 9.45
C ILE A 79 3.94 10.49 9.79
N ASP A 80 3.07 11.49 9.91
CA ASP A 80 3.45 12.84 10.35
C ASP A 80 3.69 12.89 11.86
N LYS A 81 4.66 12.09 12.31
CA LYS A 81 5.09 11.98 13.70
C LYS A 81 6.59 11.72 13.74
N LYS A 82 7.26 12.19 14.80
CA LYS A 82 8.66 11.87 15.05
C LYS A 82 8.85 10.37 15.29
N PRO A 83 9.96 9.76 14.78
CA PRO A 83 11.07 10.43 14.10
C PRO A 83 10.84 10.67 12.58
N GLU A 84 9.88 9.99 11.94
CA GLU A 84 9.73 9.90 10.49
C GLU A 84 9.59 11.29 9.83
N ASN A 85 8.74 12.17 10.38
CA ASN A 85 8.49 13.49 9.80
C ASN A 85 9.69 14.46 9.89
N LYS A 86 10.71 14.12 10.69
CA LYS A 86 11.96 14.92 10.84
C LYS A 86 13.12 14.36 10.01
N LEU A 87 12.96 13.19 9.42
CA LEU A 87 13.99 12.61 8.55
C LEU A 87 14.10 13.41 7.25
N LYS A 88 15.36 13.70 6.87
CA LYS A 88 15.65 14.24 5.53
C LYS A 88 15.31 13.16 4.48
N ASN A 89 14.92 13.57 3.28
CA ASN A 89 14.60 12.66 2.18
C ASN A 89 15.73 11.64 1.90
N SER A 90 17.01 12.06 2.07
CA SER A 90 18.18 11.19 1.91
C SER A 90 18.30 10.09 2.98
N LYS A 91 17.55 10.18 4.08
CA LYS A 91 17.54 9.20 5.18
C LYS A 91 16.34 8.28 5.15
N LEU A 92 15.32 8.60 4.35
CA LEU A 92 14.16 7.76 4.18
C LEU A 92 14.48 6.53 3.31
N PRO A 93 13.80 5.40 3.52
CA PRO A 93 13.98 4.20 2.71
C PRO A 93 13.81 4.46 1.22
N LEU A 94 14.70 3.87 0.42
CA LEU A 94 14.65 3.93 -1.02
C LEU A 94 13.66 2.90 -1.54
N LEU A 95 12.73 3.29 -2.40
CA LEU A 95 11.86 2.39 -3.14
C LEU A 95 12.31 2.32 -4.59
N VAL A 96 12.55 1.08 -5.06
CA VAL A 96 12.77 0.75 -6.47
C VAL A 96 11.64 -0.16 -6.94
N ILE A 97 10.93 0.26 -7.97
CA ILE A 97 9.90 -0.52 -8.64
C ILE A 97 10.49 -1.09 -9.92
N THR A 98 10.37 -2.40 -10.12
CA THR A 98 10.80 -3.07 -11.36
C THR A 98 9.58 -3.59 -12.08
N SER A 99 9.37 -3.13 -13.33
CA SER A 99 8.27 -3.58 -14.18
C SER A 99 8.46 -5.01 -14.70
N PRO A 100 7.45 -5.64 -15.28
CA PRO A 100 7.56 -6.98 -15.90
C PRO A 100 8.65 -7.05 -16.98
N SER A 101 8.88 -5.99 -17.74
CA SER A 101 9.98 -5.90 -18.73
C SER A 101 11.37 -5.71 -18.12
N GLY A 102 11.47 -5.55 -16.79
CA GLY A 102 12.74 -5.34 -16.08
C GLY A 102 13.16 -3.87 -15.97
N LYS A 103 12.36 -2.93 -16.46
CA LYS A 103 12.62 -1.49 -16.28
C LYS A 103 12.55 -1.13 -14.80
N LYS A 104 13.59 -0.45 -14.29
CA LYS A 104 13.67 -0.01 -12.89
C LYS A 104 13.35 1.47 -12.77
N THR A 105 12.42 1.80 -11.89
CA THR A 105 12.06 3.16 -11.53
C THR A 105 12.35 3.37 -10.04
N THR A 106 13.21 4.35 -9.73
CA THR A 106 13.45 4.77 -8.35
C THR A 106 12.48 5.88 -8.01
N MET A 107 11.70 5.70 -6.96
CA MET A 107 10.73 6.70 -6.52
C MET A 107 11.44 7.91 -5.91
N LYS A 108 11.21 9.10 -6.49
CA LYS A 108 11.80 10.36 -6.05
C LYS A 108 10.82 11.10 -5.13
N PHE A 109 11.32 11.64 -4.03
CA PHE A 109 10.50 12.43 -3.10
C PHE A 109 10.40 13.86 -3.60
N THR A 110 9.22 14.26 -4.07
CA THR A 110 8.96 15.54 -4.71
C THR A 110 8.00 16.43 -3.93
N GLU A 111 7.39 15.90 -2.87
CA GLU A 111 6.40 16.60 -2.06
C GLU A 111 6.53 16.28 -0.56
N ARG A 112 5.84 17.03 0.28
CA ARG A 112 5.51 16.74 1.68
C ARG A 112 4.12 17.28 1.96
N THR A 113 3.11 16.60 1.40
CA THR A 113 1.70 17.02 1.46
C THR A 113 0.99 16.27 2.57
N GLU A 114 0.36 17.01 3.49
CA GLU A 114 -0.43 16.42 4.57
C GLU A 114 -1.63 15.66 4.03
N PHE A 115 -1.88 14.52 4.62
CA PHE A 115 -3.02 13.65 4.33
C PHE A 115 -3.58 13.06 5.63
N LEU A 116 -4.82 13.42 5.96
CA LEU A 116 -5.54 12.80 7.07
C LEU A 116 -6.23 11.53 6.57
N GLU A 117 -5.73 10.38 7.01
CA GLU A 117 -6.44 9.11 6.82
C GLU A 117 -7.59 9.08 7.84
N THR A 118 -8.83 9.20 7.33
CA THR A 118 -10.01 9.50 8.16
C THR A 118 -10.47 8.32 9.00
N HIS A 119 -10.21 7.08 8.57
CA HIS A 119 -10.62 5.88 9.30
C HIS A 119 -9.80 5.67 10.58
N SER A 120 -8.48 5.71 10.48
CA SER A 120 -7.58 5.62 11.64
C SER A 120 -7.31 6.97 12.32
N ARG A 121 -7.76 8.07 11.72
CA ARG A 121 -7.46 9.46 12.14
C ARG A 121 -5.95 9.72 12.23
N THR A 122 -5.18 9.05 11.38
CA THR A 122 -3.73 9.19 11.34
C THR A 122 -3.33 10.23 10.30
N MET A 123 -2.50 11.20 10.70
CA MET A 123 -1.91 12.16 9.78
C MET A 123 -0.68 11.57 9.12
N TYR A 124 -0.65 11.59 7.80
CA TYR A 124 0.46 11.17 6.95
C TYR A 124 1.01 12.35 6.15
N LEU A 125 2.22 12.17 5.63
CA LEU A 125 2.80 13.01 4.59
C LEU A 125 3.00 12.18 3.34
N TYR A 126 2.40 12.59 2.22
CA TYR A 126 2.78 12.12 0.89
C TYR A 126 4.15 12.67 0.55
N LEU A 127 5.05 11.79 0.12
CA LEU A 127 6.39 12.17 -0.34
C LEU A 127 6.54 12.01 -1.85
N SER A 128 5.74 11.12 -2.44
CA SER A 128 5.73 10.86 -3.88
C SER A 128 4.49 10.08 -4.29
N ARG A 129 4.03 10.30 -5.51
CA ARG A 129 2.92 9.56 -6.11
C ARG A 129 3.24 9.26 -7.57
N ILE A 130 2.92 8.02 -8.00
CA ILE A 130 3.01 7.56 -9.39
C ILE A 130 1.61 7.06 -9.77
N SER A 131 1.13 7.47 -10.95
CA SER A 131 -0.07 6.93 -11.57
C SER A 131 0.20 6.87 -13.07
N GLU A 132 0.33 5.67 -13.62
CA GLU A 132 0.63 5.45 -15.03
C GLU A 132 -0.02 4.15 -15.52
N VAL A 133 -0.25 4.03 -16.83
CA VAL A 133 -0.73 2.78 -17.43
C VAL A 133 0.32 1.70 -17.23
N ALA A 134 -0.10 0.57 -16.67
CA ALA A 134 0.79 -0.53 -16.32
C ALA A 134 1.15 -1.38 -17.54
N GLU A 135 2.37 -1.93 -17.54
CA GLU A 135 2.68 -3.13 -18.33
C GLU A 135 1.96 -4.34 -17.70
N PRO A 136 1.33 -5.24 -18.49
CA PRO A 136 0.74 -6.44 -17.92
C PRO A 136 1.81 -7.38 -17.37
N GLY A 137 1.61 -7.90 -16.16
CA GLY A 137 2.52 -8.80 -15.48
C GLY A 137 2.76 -8.47 -14.02
N ILE A 138 3.84 -9.01 -13.46
CA ILE A 138 4.18 -8.87 -12.04
C ILE A 138 5.23 -7.79 -11.86
N TYR A 139 4.88 -6.75 -11.13
CA TYR A 139 5.80 -5.72 -10.65
C TYR A 139 6.48 -6.17 -9.36
N SER A 140 7.75 -5.82 -9.20
CA SER A 140 8.52 -6.05 -7.99
C SER A 140 8.84 -4.72 -7.30
N PHE A 141 8.63 -4.68 -5.99
CA PHE A 141 8.87 -3.51 -5.15
C PHE A 141 9.98 -3.86 -4.15
N MET A 142 11.10 -3.15 -4.21
CA MET A 142 12.23 -3.34 -3.29
C MET A 142 12.42 -2.08 -2.47
N ILE A 143 12.32 -2.20 -1.14
CA ILE A 143 12.52 -1.13 -0.19
C ILE A 143 13.85 -1.38 0.53
N THR A 144 14.76 -0.40 0.49
CA THR A 144 16.05 -0.47 1.19
C THR A 144 16.14 0.64 2.23
N ALA A 145 16.25 0.27 3.47
CA ALA A 145 16.39 1.22 4.59
C ALA A 145 17.71 2.00 4.53
N ARG A 146 17.64 3.31 4.78
CA ARG A 146 18.81 4.19 4.94
C ARG A 146 19.06 4.57 6.39
N THR A 147 18.08 4.34 7.26
CA THR A 147 18.15 4.50 8.70
C THR A 147 17.00 3.70 9.35
N LYS A 148 16.92 3.72 10.69
CA LYS A 148 15.72 3.27 11.42
C LYS A 148 14.55 4.16 11.02
N SER A 149 13.45 3.58 10.54
CA SER A 149 12.26 4.29 10.06
C SER A 149 11.11 3.36 9.75
N ALA A 150 9.90 3.90 9.64
CA ALA A 150 8.74 3.20 9.14
C ALA A 150 8.11 3.99 7.97
N ILE A 151 7.57 3.27 6.99
CA ILE A 151 6.87 3.85 5.84
C ILE A 151 5.58 3.08 5.55
N THR A 152 4.71 3.72 4.79
CA THR A 152 3.53 3.09 4.19
C THR A 152 3.55 3.35 2.69
N LEU A 153 3.33 2.31 1.89
CA LEU A 153 3.10 2.45 0.46
C LEU A 153 1.61 2.19 0.19
N GLY A 154 0.91 3.18 -0.36
CA GLY A 154 -0.37 2.96 -0.99
C GLY A 154 -0.15 2.30 -2.34
N VAL A 155 -0.79 1.17 -2.62
CA VAL A 155 -0.76 0.49 -3.92
C VAL A 155 -2.17 0.25 -4.37
N GLY A 156 -2.50 0.65 -5.60
CA GLY A 156 -3.86 0.59 -6.13
C GLY A 156 -4.82 1.60 -5.53
N ALA A 157 -6.02 1.68 -6.10
CA ALA A 157 -7.02 2.68 -5.74
C ALA A 157 -8.45 2.10 -5.56
N ARG A 158 -8.69 0.84 -5.95
CA ARG A 158 -10.01 0.23 -5.85
C ARG A 158 -10.28 -0.26 -4.42
N GLU A 159 -11.29 0.32 -3.78
CA GLU A 159 -11.70 -0.02 -2.42
C GLU A 159 -12.61 -1.26 -2.39
N VAL A 160 -12.01 -2.42 -2.68
CA VAL A 160 -12.66 -3.74 -2.61
C VAL A 160 -11.74 -4.70 -1.86
N PRO A 161 -12.26 -5.81 -1.30
CA PRO A 161 -11.39 -6.84 -0.72
C PRO A 161 -10.40 -7.38 -1.76
N GLY A 162 -9.13 -7.49 -1.39
CA GLY A 162 -8.07 -8.02 -2.23
C GLY A 162 -7.42 -9.26 -1.63
N GLU A 163 -6.83 -10.08 -2.48
CA GLU A 163 -6.10 -11.28 -2.09
C GLU A 163 -4.60 -11.00 -1.99
N VAL A 164 -3.97 -11.52 -0.94
CA VAL A 164 -2.53 -11.43 -0.70
C VAL A 164 -1.97 -12.84 -0.47
N LEU A 165 -1.09 -13.27 -1.36
CA LEU A 165 -0.43 -14.56 -1.25
C LEU A 165 0.96 -14.41 -0.62
N ARG A 166 1.32 -15.34 0.28
CA ARG A 166 2.65 -15.43 0.89
C ARG A 166 3.24 -16.82 0.69
N GLY A 167 4.57 -16.91 0.57
CA GLY A 167 5.27 -18.19 0.52
C GLY A 167 5.14 -18.93 -0.81
N GLN A 168 5.00 -18.22 -1.93
CA GLN A 168 4.99 -18.79 -3.30
C GLN A 168 6.37 -18.72 -3.91
#